data_8660138c0cf00382819dbc9d1f4870aa
#
_entry.id   8660138c0cf00382819dbc9d1f4870aa
#
_cell.length_a   1.000
_cell.length_b   1.000
_cell.length_c   1.000
_cell.angle_alpha   90.00
_cell.angle_beta   90.00
_cell.angle_gamma   90.00
#
_symmetry.space_group_name_H-M   'P 1'
#
loop_
_entity.id
_entity.type
_entity.pdbx_description
1 polymer ?
#
loop_
_entity_poly.entity_id
_entity_poly.type
_entity_poly.pdbx_seq_one_letter_code
_entity_poly.pdbx_strand_id
1 'polypeptide(L)'
;MGYLRFFALLAVVGMACDSRAQGTKEVWLDELDLSCCIQDWGLPQADRSVLDNPLTVGGVVYGRGVGTHSISRMLFGLGGDAVSIAGAVGADDKNLFAGKHRFKILGDRKVLWDSGVMRKGDAARAFDVDLSGLDKVLLLVEEAGDGIMYDHADWLEVKITTRGEVEPLSVWARPISKGKYILTPASPETPQINNPDRKSVV
;
A
#
# COMPACT_ATOMS: atom_id res chain seq x y z
N MET A 1 3.09 -70.12 40.66
CA MET A 1 3.55 -69.41 39.44
C MET A 1 2.64 -68.20 39.26
N GLY A 2 3.04 -67.03 39.74
CA GLY A 2 2.25 -65.78 39.64
C GLY A 2 2.85 -64.90 38.59
N TYR A 3 2.06 -64.52 37.57
CA TYR A 3 2.45 -63.58 36.53
C TYR A 3 2.19 -62.16 37.03
N LEU A 4 3.24 -61.42 37.24
CA LEU A 4 3.21 -59.98 37.56
C LEU A 4 3.00 -59.22 36.25
N ARG A 5 1.83 -58.55 36.06
CA ARG A 5 1.54 -57.68 34.92
C ARG A 5 2.00 -56.28 35.22
N PHE A 6 3.06 -55.79 34.55
CA PHE A 6 3.46 -54.41 34.53
C PHE A 6 2.49 -53.60 33.63
N PHE A 7 1.75 -52.68 34.20
CA PHE A 7 1.05 -51.61 33.45
C PHE A 7 2.03 -50.45 33.27
N ALA A 8 2.44 -50.22 32.01
CA ALA A 8 3.19 -49.02 31.67
C ALA A 8 2.15 -47.89 31.49
N LEU A 9 2.25 -46.88 32.37
CA LEU A 9 1.45 -45.63 32.28
C LEU A 9 2.13 -44.72 31.27
N LEU A 10 1.52 -44.57 30.08
CA LEU A 10 1.98 -43.65 29.04
C LEU A 10 1.49 -42.23 29.41
N ALA A 11 2.39 -41.38 29.92
CA ALA A 11 2.09 -39.98 30.18
C ALA A 11 2.09 -39.26 28.83
N VAL A 12 0.89 -38.89 28.34
CA VAL A 12 0.74 -37.96 27.20
C VAL A 12 0.99 -36.54 27.75
N VAL A 13 2.19 -36.01 27.48
CA VAL A 13 2.50 -34.59 27.70
C VAL A 13 1.78 -33.80 26.62
N GLY A 14 0.61 -33.27 26.95
CA GLY A 14 -0.09 -32.31 26.12
C GLY A 14 0.74 -31.02 26.03
N MET A 15 1.37 -30.75 24.88
CA MET A 15 1.87 -29.41 24.58
C MET A 15 0.67 -28.49 24.44
N ALA A 16 0.40 -27.71 25.48
CA ALA A 16 -0.48 -26.57 25.37
C ALA A 16 0.18 -25.59 24.44
N CYS A 17 -0.36 -25.43 23.23
CA CYS A 17 0.00 -24.35 22.32
C CYS A 17 -0.50 -23.07 22.97
N ASP A 18 0.41 -22.32 23.62
CA ASP A 18 0.13 -21.00 24.17
C ASP A 18 -0.15 -20.06 23.01
N SER A 19 -1.38 -20.02 22.52
CA SER A 19 -1.82 -18.99 21.59
C SER A 19 -1.94 -17.66 22.38
N ARG A 20 -0.79 -17.06 22.66
CA ARG A 20 -0.78 -15.65 23.06
C ARG A 20 -1.50 -14.89 21.95
N ALA A 21 -2.65 -14.31 22.27
CA ALA A 21 -3.30 -13.35 21.41
C ALA A 21 -2.30 -12.20 21.18
N GLN A 22 -1.60 -12.25 20.04
CA GLN A 22 -0.64 -11.22 19.67
C GLN A 22 -1.45 -9.96 19.42
N GLY A 23 -1.21 -8.92 20.23
CA GLY A 23 -1.89 -7.63 20.10
C GLY A 23 -1.61 -7.04 18.70
N THR A 24 -2.56 -6.27 18.19
CA THR A 24 -2.35 -5.54 16.93
C THR A 24 -1.48 -4.32 17.17
N LYS A 25 -0.66 -3.96 16.17
CA LYS A 25 0.08 -2.70 16.07
C LYS A 25 -0.40 -1.92 14.84
N GLU A 26 -0.19 -0.61 14.85
CA GLU A 26 -0.39 0.25 13.70
C GLU A 26 0.97 0.54 13.05
N VAL A 27 1.02 0.43 11.71
CA VAL A 27 2.19 0.76 10.88
C VAL A 27 1.76 1.84 9.91
N TRP A 28 2.40 2.99 9.96
CA TRP A 28 2.08 4.11 9.08
C TRP A 28 2.81 4.01 7.74
N LEU A 29 2.12 4.39 6.67
CA LEU A 29 2.65 4.27 5.31
C LEU A 29 3.92 5.10 5.09
N ASP A 30 3.97 6.30 5.66
CA ASP A 30 5.08 7.24 5.60
C ASP A 30 6.33 6.79 6.40
N GLU A 31 6.18 5.79 7.28
CA GLU A 31 7.27 5.16 8.05
C GLU A 31 7.88 3.94 7.34
N LEU A 32 7.24 3.46 6.26
CA LEU A 32 7.74 2.32 5.49
C LEU A 32 8.82 2.76 4.50
N ASP A 33 9.62 1.80 4.05
CA ASP A 33 10.60 2.03 2.98
C ASP A 33 9.89 2.29 1.64
N LEU A 34 9.83 3.56 1.25
CA LEU A 34 9.19 4.00 0.02
C LEU A 34 10.04 3.73 -1.24
N SER A 35 11.28 3.24 -1.10
CA SER A 35 12.12 2.87 -2.24
C SER A 35 11.52 1.73 -3.07
N CYS A 36 10.59 0.95 -2.48
CA CYS A 36 9.81 -0.05 -3.18
C CYS A 36 8.77 0.55 -4.15
N CYS A 37 8.43 1.83 -4.02
CA CYS A 37 7.47 2.49 -4.88
C CYS A 37 8.00 2.66 -6.29
N ILE A 38 7.23 2.18 -7.27
CA ILE A 38 7.50 2.40 -8.69
C ILE A 38 6.47 3.40 -9.20
N GLN A 39 6.93 4.52 -9.73
CA GLN A 39 6.06 5.54 -10.30
C GLN A 39 6.66 6.17 -11.56
N ASP A 40 5.79 6.73 -12.41
CA ASP A 40 6.20 7.20 -13.73
C ASP A 40 6.91 8.56 -13.70
N TRP A 41 6.72 9.36 -12.63
CA TRP A 41 7.40 10.63 -12.46
C TRP A 41 7.68 10.96 -11.00
N GLY A 42 8.80 11.66 -10.72
CA GLY A 42 9.19 12.05 -9.36
C GLY A 42 9.62 10.86 -8.50
N LEU A 43 9.79 11.09 -7.23
CA LEU A 43 10.00 10.08 -6.19
C LEU A 43 8.90 10.22 -5.15
N PRO A 44 8.47 9.12 -4.52
CA PRO A 44 7.53 9.20 -3.42
C PRO A 44 8.15 9.99 -2.27
N GLN A 45 7.36 10.80 -1.60
CA GLN A 45 7.80 11.65 -0.48
C GLN A 45 6.99 11.31 0.77
N ALA A 46 7.67 11.02 1.87
CA ALA A 46 7.04 10.90 3.18
C ALA A 46 6.70 12.31 3.71
N ASP A 47 5.46 12.48 4.19
CA ASP A 47 4.92 13.69 4.80
C ASP A 47 4.94 14.95 3.91
N ARG A 48 5.15 14.72 2.63
CA ARG A 48 5.21 15.76 1.61
C ARG A 48 4.56 15.31 0.31
N SER A 49 4.07 16.26 -0.47
CA SER A 49 3.67 15.97 -1.85
C SER A 49 4.89 15.63 -2.72
N VAL A 50 4.67 15.05 -3.88
CA VAL A 50 5.74 14.70 -4.82
C VAL A 50 6.62 15.90 -5.25
N LEU A 51 6.12 17.11 -5.06
CA LEU A 51 6.84 18.38 -5.29
C LEU A 51 7.44 19.01 -4.02
N ASP A 52 7.55 18.25 -2.94
CA ASP A 52 8.10 18.71 -1.65
C ASP A 52 7.29 19.84 -0.98
N ASN A 53 5.99 19.95 -1.29
CA ASN A 53 5.07 20.86 -0.61
C ASN A 53 4.36 20.11 0.54
N PRO A 54 3.73 20.86 1.50
CA PRO A 54 2.80 20.24 2.44
C PRO A 54 1.67 19.52 1.70
N LEU A 55 1.34 18.29 2.11
CA LEU A 55 0.20 17.54 1.60
C LEU A 55 -1.07 18.38 1.75
N THR A 56 -1.72 18.72 0.64
CA THR A 56 -2.89 19.59 0.67
C THR A 56 -3.95 19.08 -0.30
N VAL A 57 -5.10 18.68 0.21
CA VAL A 57 -6.20 18.12 -0.59
C VAL A 57 -7.52 18.76 -0.19
N GLY A 58 -8.27 19.28 -1.18
CA GLY A 58 -9.55 19.94 -0.94
C GLY A 58 -9.46 21.14 -0.01
N GLY A 59 -8.34 21.85 0.01
CA GLY A 59 -8.06 22.98 0.90
C GLY A 59 -7.61 22.60 2.32
N VAL A 60 -7.52 21.30 2.64
CA VAL A 60 -7.09 20.80 3.95
C VAL A 60 -5.61 20.38 3.88
N VAL A 61 -4.82 20.80 4.89
CA VAL A 61 -3.42 20.40 5.04
C VAL A 61 -3.37 19.17 5.95
N TYR A 62 -2.62 18.16 5.52
CA TYR A 62 -2.41 16.91 6.26
C TYR A 62 -0.98 16.83 6.78
N GLY A 63 -0.83 16.41 8.05
CA GLY A 63 0.46 16.39 8.75
C GLY A 63 1.33 15.19 8.41
N ARG A 64 0.72 14.10 7.88
CA ARG A 64 1.45 12.89 7.47
C ARG A 64 0.79 12.20 6.30
N GLY A 65 1.59 11.43 5.55
CA GLY A 65 1.15 10.68 4.39
C GLY A 65 2.25 10.49 3.37
N VAL A 66 1.89 10.10 2.15
CA VAL A 66 2.85 9.87 1.08
C VAL A 66 2.37 10.53 -0.20
N GLY A 67 3.14 11.53 -0.66
CA GLY A 67 2.94 12.14 -1.97
C GLY A 67 3.54 11.29 -3.08
N THR A 68 2.77 11.06 -4.13
CA THR A 68 3.14 10.25 -5.29
C THR A 68 2.70 10.91 -6.60
N HIS A 69 2.96 10.24 -7.71
CA HIS A 69 2.51 10.67 -9.03
C HIS A 69 1.97 9.47 -9.81
N SER A 70 0.88 9.66 -10.59
CA SER A 70 0.44 8.62 -11.52
C SER A 70 1.54 8.26 -12.53
N ILE A 71 1.74 7.02 -12.88
CA ILE A 71 1.14 5.84 -12.30
C ILE A 71 2.05 5.36 -11.18
N SER A 72 1.55 5.23 -9.95
CA SER A 72 2.38 4.76 -8.83
C SER A 72 1.89 3.42 -8.28
N ARG A 73 2.84 2.63 -7.78
CA ARG A 73 2.62 1.27 -7.28
C ARG A 73 3.46 1.06 -6.03
N MET A 74 2.80 0.82 -4.91
CA MET A 74 3.43 0.43 -3.66
C MET A 74 2.87 -0.93 -3.24
N LEU A 75 3.68 -1.97 -3.25
CA LEU A 75 3.28 -3.31 -2.83
C LEU A 75 3.90 -3.64 -1.49
N PHE A 76 3.08 -4.21 -0.62
CA PHE A 76 3.51 -4.68 0.70
C PHE A 76 3.11 -6.13 0.92
N GLY A 77 4.04 -6.93 1.46
CA GLY A 77 3.80 -8.26 2.02
C GLY A 77 3.16 -8.13 3.39
N LEU A 78 2.13 -8.90 3.65
CA LEU A 78 1.36 -8.89 4.89
C LEU A 78 1.45 -10.21 5.66
N GLY A 79 1.84 -11.29 4.98
CA GLY A 79 1.97 -12.63 5.57
C GLY A 79 0.69 -13.20 6.16
N GLY A 80 -0.47 -12.67 5.80
CA GLY A 80 -1.77 -13.07 6.39
C GLY A 80 -2.09 -12.44 7.75
N ASP A 81 -1.19 -11.62 8.31
CA ASP A 81 -1.30 -11.07 9.67
C ASP A 81 -1.97 -9.70 9.75
N ALA A 82 -2.16 -9.03 8.61
CA ALA A 82 -2.84 -7.74 8.57
C ALA A 82 -4.33 -7.88 8.88
N VAL A 83 -4.88 -6.84 9.51
CA VAL A 83 -6.30 -6.75 9.85
C VAL A 83 -7.01 -5.78 8.92
N SER A 84 -6.49 -4.55 8.79
CA SER A 84 -7.10 -3.52 7.96
C SER A 84 -6.08 -2.49 7.50
N ILE A 85 -6.46 -1.71 6.48
CA ILE A 85 -5.79 -0.48 6.07
C ILE A 85 -6.83 0.63 6.02
N ALA A 86 -6.53 1.75 6.67
CA ALA A 86 -7.41 2.91 6.72
C ALA A 86 -6.64 4.20 6.47
N GLY A 87 -7.32 5.21 5.94
CA GLY A 87 -6.76 6.53 5.63
C GLY A 87 -7.64 7.31 4.67
N ALA A 88 -7.05 8.24 3.94
CA ALA A 88 -7.71 8.96 2.89
C ALA A 88 -6.78 9.16 1.67
N VAL A 89 -7.34 9.56 0.55
CA VAL A 89 -6.62 9.88 -0.68
C VAL A 89 -7.13 11.15 -1.32
N GLY A 90 -6.30 11.78 -2.11
CA GLY A 90 -6.74 12.91 -2.90
C GLY A 90 -5.74 13.42 -3.93
N ALA A 91 -6.23 14.26 -4.81
CA ALA A 91 -5.41 15.02 -5.73
C ALA A 91 -4.74 16.19 -4.99
N ASP A 92 -3.43 16.33 -5.12
CA ASP A 92 -2.70 17.42 -4.49
C ASP A 92 -3.16 18.79 -5.06
N ASP A 93 -3.55 19.71 -4.17
CA ASP A 93 -4.00 21.05 -4.53
C ASP A 93 -2.85 21.94 -5.07
N LYS A 94 -1.58 21.57 -4.86
CA LYS A 94 -0.42 22.31 -5.37
C LYS A 94 -0.10 22.01 -6.83
N ASN A 95 -0.82 21.09 -7.45
CA ASN A 95 -0.78 20.92 -8.90
C ASN A 95 -1.03 22.24 -9.64
N LEU A 96 -0.26 22.51 -10.70
CA LEU A 96 -0.51 23.68 -11.55
C LEU A 96 -1.82 23.53 -12.35
N PHE A 97 -2.13 22.32 -12.79
CA PHE A 97 -3.33 22.00 -13.57
C PHE A 97 -4.08 20.83 -12.91
N ALA A 98 -5.32 20.62 -13.35
CA ALA A 98 -6.19 19.57 -12.84
C ALA A 98 -5.99 18.27 -13.62
N GLY A 99 -4.99 17.49 -13.27
CA GLY A 99 -4.87 16.09 -13.69
C GLY A 99 -6.00 15.24 -13.13
N LYS A 100 -6.25 14.09 -13.76
CA LYS A 100 -7.26 13.11 -13.30
C LYS A 100 -6.59 11.80 -12.98
N HIS A 101 -6.79 11.34 -11.78
CA HIS A 101 -6.26 10.06 -11.35
C HIS A 101 -7.26 9.28 -10.50
N ARG A 102 -6.94 8.04 -10.24
CA ARG A 102 -7.78 7.11 -9.53
C ARG A 102 -6.92 6.27 -8.60
N PHE A 103 -7.34 6.20 -7.35
CA PHE A 103 -6.68 5.36 -6.36
C PHE A 103 -7.39 4.01 -6.27
N LYS A 104 -6.60 2.95 -6.11
CA LYS A 104 -7.10 1.60 -5.85
C LYS A 104 -6.29 0.92 -4.77
N ILE A 105 -6.98 0.11 -3.98
CA ILE A 105 -6.38 -0.82 -3.03
C ILE A 105 -6.71 -2.23 -3.52
N LEU A 106 -5.67 -3.03 -3.77
CA LEU A 106 -5.81 -4.41 -4.21
C LEU A 106 -5.24 -5.35 -3.14
N GLY A 107 -5.99 -6.38 -2.78
CA GLY A 107 -5.52 -7.51 -1.97
C GLY A 107 -5.39 -8.75 -2.83
N ASP A 108 -4.24 -9.41 -2.83
CA ASP A 108 -3.98 -10.63 -3.61
C ASP A 108 -4.48 -10.55 -5.05
N ARG A 109 -4.25 -9.43 -5.74
CA ARG A 109 -4.63 -9.11 -7.12
C ARG A 109 -6.10 -8.75 -7.35
N LYS A 110 -6.95 -8.68 -6.32
CA LYS A 110 -8.35 -8.25 -6.44
C LYS A 110 -8.47 -6.80 -5.99
N VAL A 111 -9.24 -6.01 -6.71
CA VAL A 111 -9.61 -4.66 -6.25
C VAL A 111 -10.55 -4.80 -5.06
N LEU A 112 -10.11 -4.29 -3.91
CA LEU A 112 -10.89 -4.24 -2.68
C LEU A 112 -11.60 -2.88 -2.53
N TRP A 113 -10.94 -1.82 -2.98
CA TRP A 113 -11.47 -0.47 -2.93
C TRP A 113 -10.99 0.35 -4.13
N ASP A 114 -11.82 1.30 -4.57
CA ASP A 114 -11.59 2.17 -5.72
C ASP A 114 -12.18 3.56 -5.44
N SER A 115 -11.35 4.58 -5.49
CA SER A 115 -11.78 5.95 -5.25
C SER A 115 -12.74 6.48 -6.33
N GLY A 116 -12.81 5.87 -7.52
CA GLY A 116 -13.30 6.57 -8.69
C GLY A 116 -12.33 7.67 -9.13
N VAL A 117 -12.71 8.44 -10.14
CA VAL A 117 -11.89 9.55 -10.63
C VAL A 117 -11.86 10.68 -9.60
N MET A 118 -10.67 11.21 -9.34
CA MET A 118 -10.43 12.36 -8.49
C MET A 118 -9.66 13.44 -9.25
N ARG A 119 -9.86 14.70 -8.86
CA ARG A 119 -9.24 15.89 -9.44
C ARG A 119 -8.83 16.86 -8.36
N LYS A 120 -7.91 17.75 -8.71
CA LYS A 120 -7.57 18.90 -7.86
C LYS A 120 -8.83 19.63 -7.37
N GLY A 121 -8.88 19.93 -6.08
CA GLY A 121 -10.00 20.61 -5.42
C GLY A 121 -11.12 19.68 -4.95
N ASP A 122 -11.11 18.39 -5.34
CA ASP A 122 -12.01 17.41 -4.73
C ASP A 122 -11.64 17.22 -3.26
N ALA A 123 -12.64 17.02 -2.41
CA ALA A 123 -12.41 16.64 -1.02
C ALA A 123 -11.69 15.28 -0.94
N ALA A 124 -10.81 15.12 0.05
CA ALA A 124 -10.17 13.85 0.30
C ALA A 124 -11.22 12.74 0.50
N ARG A 125 -10.94 11.55 -0.04
CA ARG A 125 -11.84 10.40 0.02
C ARG A 125 -11.31 9.37 0.99
N ALA A 126 -11.98 9.18 2.11
CA ALA A 126 -11.61 8.21 3.13
C ALA A 126 -11.86 6.77 2.66
N PHE A 127 -11.08 5.85 3.22
CA PHE A 127 -11.25 4.42 3.06
C PHE A 127 -10.94 3.69 4.38
N ASP A 128 -11.57 2.53 4.54
CA ASP A 128 -11.28 1.53 5.57
C ASP A 128 -11.54 0.17 4.95
N VAL A 129 -10.48 -0.63 4.78
CA VAL A 129 -10.49 -1.86 3.99
C VAL A 129 -9.99 -3.02 4.83
N ASP A 130 -10.76 -4.09 4.90
CA ASP A 130 -10.38 -5.35 5.53
C ASP A 130 -9.25 -6.03 4.73
N LEU A 131 -8.14 -6.35 5.41
CA LEU A 131 -7.00 -7.06 4.87
C LEU A 131 -6.83 -8.47 5.46
N SER A 132 -7.81 -8.93 6.26
CA SER A 132 -7.71 -10.20 6.98
C SER A 132 -7.44 -11.38 6.04
N GLY A 133 -6.37 -12.14 6.35
CA GLY A 133 -5.99 -13.34 5.60
C GLY A 133 -5.37 -13.08 4.23
N LEU A 134 -5.04 -11.83 3.89
CA LEU A 134 -4.38 -11.49 2.64
C LEU A 134 -2.85 -11.57 2.80
N ASP A 135 -2.17 -12.10 1.79
CA ASP A 135 -0.71 -12.16 1.75
C ASP A 135 -0.09 -10.83 1.35
N LYS A 136 -0.78 -10.04 0.51
CA LYS A 136 -0.23 -8.81 -0.06
C LYS A 136 -1.30 -7.75 -0.26
N VAL A 137 -0.88 -6.49 -0.11
CA VAL A 137 -1.67 -5.32 -0.51
C VAL A 137 -0.88 -4.46 -1.51
N LEU A 138 -1.54 -4.03 -2.58
CA LEU A 138 -1.02 -3.06 -3.54
C LEU A 138 -1.82 -1.77 -3.42
N LEU A 139 -1.12 -0.67 -3.17
CA LEU A 139 -1.64 0.68 -3.29
C LEU A 139 -1.27 1.21 -4.67
N LEU A 140 -2.28 1.54 -5.47
CA LEU A 140 -2.14 1.87 -6.88
C LEU A 140 -2.77 3.24 -7.16
N VAL A 141 -2.04 4.11 -7.85
CA VAL A 141 -2.59 5.31 -8.49
C VAL A 141 -2.51 5.11 -9.99
N GLU A 142 -3.65 5.26 -10.67
CA GLU A 142 -3.75 5.18 -12.13
C GLU A 142 -4.10 6.55 -12.70
N GLU A 143 -3.70 6.82 -13.94
CA GLU A 143 -4.23 7.90 -14.73
C GLU A 143 -5.72 7.63 -15.07
N ALA A 144 -6.50 8.64 -15.37
CA ALA A 144 -7.93 8.51 -15.58
C ALA A 144 -8.41 9.01 -16.96
N GLY A 145 -7.58 8.80 -17.99
CA GLY A 145 -7.93 9.00 -19.40
C GLY A 145 -7.49 10.31 -20.01
N ASP A 146 -6.63 11.09 -19.33
CA ASP A 146 -6.04 12.34 -19.85
C ASP A 146 -4.50 12.33 -19.82
N GLY A 147 -3.88 11.14 -19.58
CA GLY A 147 -2.45 10.96 -19.43
C GLY A 147 -1.98 11.25 -18.01
N ILE A 148 -0.66 11.30 -17.81
CA ILE A 148 -0.05 11.42 -16.47
C ILE A 148 0.35 12.85 -16.11
N MET A 149 0.10 13.83 -16.97
CA MET A 149 0.54 15.21 -16.71
C MET A 149 -0.22 15.82 -15.53
N TYR A 150 0.55 16.28 -14.52
CA TYR A 150 0.01 16.89 -13.30
C TYR A 150 -0.83 15.96 -12.43
N ASP A 151 -0.58 14.67 -12.48
CA ASP A 151 -1.28 13.67 -11.67
C ASP A 151 -0.60 13.48 -10.31
N HIS A 152 -0.39 14.58 -9.58
CA HIS A 152 0.13 14.52 -8.21
C HIS A 152 -0.95 14.02 -7.27
N ALA A 153 -0.65 12.99 -6.52
CA ALA A 153 -1.58 12.17 -5.78
C ALA A 153 -1.07 11.88 -4.38
N ASP A 154 -1.91 12.08 -3.39
CA ASP A 154 -1.53 11.94 -1.99
C ASP A 154 -2.31 10.81 -1.31
N TRP A 155 -1.57 9.93 -0.62
CA TRP A 155 -2.07 8.99 0.37
C TRP A 155 -1.95 9.65 1.74
N LEU A 156 -3.07 9.91 2.40
CA LEU A 156 -3.18 10.78 3.57
C LEU A 156 -3.50 9.95 4.83
N GLU A 157 -2.68 10.10 5.87
CA GLU A 157 -2.90 9.45 7.17
C GLU A 157 -3.18 7.95 7.05
N VAL A 158 -2.45 7.28 6.13
CA VAL A 158 -2.66 5.86 5.86
C VAL A 158 -1.93 5.01 6.88
N LYS A 159 -2.66 4.10 7.50
CA LYS A 159 -2.12 3.13 8.46
C LYS A 159 -2.63 1.72 8.19
N ILE A 160 -1.76 0.75 8.43
CA ILE A 160 -2.06 -0.68 8.39
C ILE A 160 -2.10 -1.20 9.81
N THR A 161 -3.23 -1.78 10.21
CA THR A 161 -3.36 -2.50 11.47
C THR A 161 -2.96 -3.96 11.23
N THR A 162 -1.96 -4.46 11.97
CA THR A 162 -1.40 -5.80 11.75
C THR A 162 -0.98 -6.46 13.06
N ARG A 163 -0.87 -7.79 13.06
CA ARG A 163 -0.25 -8.60 14.12
C ARG A 163 1.20 -8.94 13.80
N GLY A 164 1.57 -8.92 12.51
CA GLY A 164 2.89 -9.23 11.99
C GLY A 164 3.64 -8.03 11.43
N GLU A 165 4.61 -8.30 10.58
CA GLU A 165 5.38 -7.26 9.88
C GLU A 165 4.71 -6.88 8.57
N VAL A 166 4.97 -5.64 8.11
CA VAL A 166 4.60 -5.15 6.78
C VAL A 166 5.89 -4.99 5.98
N GLU A 167 6.04 -5.78 4.93
CA GLU A 167 7.26 -5.85 4.14
C GLU A 167 7.09 -5.07 2.81
N PRO A 168 7.87 -4.00 2.57
CA PRO A 168 7.90 -3.32 1.29
C PRO A 168 8.45 -4.22 0.18
N LEU A 169 7.74 -4.31 -0.95
CA LEU A 169 8.10 -5.16 -2.09
C LEU A 169 8.11 -4.36 -3.40
N SER A 170 9.18 -4.45 -4.16
CA SER A 170 9.25 -3.81 -5.48
C SER A 170 8.61 -4.69 -6.55
N VAL A 171 7.54 -4.20 -7.18
CA VAL A 171 6.84 -4.95 -8.22
C VAL A 171 6.30 -4.06 -9.33
N TRP A 172 6.12 -4.67 -10.51
CA TRP A 172 5.31 -4.13 -11.58
C TRP A 172 3.88 -4.64 -11.48
N ALA A 173 2.90 -3.73 -11.52
CA ALA A 173 1.49 -4.08 -11.62
C ALA A 173 0.96 -3.72 -13.02
N ARG A 174 0.35 -4.69 -13.69
CA ARG A 174 -0.24 -4.50 -15.02
C ARG A 174 -1.68 -5.01 -15.03
N PRO A 175 -2.65 -4.19 -15.47
CA PRO A 175 -4.01 -4.67 -15.64
C PRO A 175 -4.10 -5.72 -16.76
N ILE A 176 -4.86 -6.78 -16.55
CA ILE A 176 -5.13 -7.84 -17.53
C ILE A 176 -6.59 -7.91 -17.93
N SER A 177 -7.48 -7.44 -17.04
CA SER A 177 -8.91 -7.32 -17.27
C SER A 177 -9.51 -6.42 -16.18
N LYS A 178 -10.79 -6.06 -16.33
CA LYS A 178 -11.49 -5.23 -15.33
C LYS A 178 -11.34 -5.84 -13.92
N GLY A 179 -10.70 -5.07 -13.01
CA GLY A 179 -10.48 -5.45 -11.62
C GLY A 179 -9.46 -6.58 -11.38
N LYS A 180 -8.64 -6.93 -12.39
CA LYS A 180 -7.58 -7.93 -12.24
C LYS A 180 -6.23 -7.38 -12.72
N TYR A 181 -5.17 -7.71 -11.99
CA TYR A 181 -3.80 -7.28 -12.25
C TYR A 181 -2.84 -8.45 -12.23
N ILE A 182 -1.80 -8.40 -13.07
CA ILE A 182 -0.60 -9.21 -12.90
C ILE A 182 0.40 -8.40 -12.10
N LEU A 183 0.94 -9.01 -11.04
CA LEU A 183 2.06 -8.49 -10.27
C LEU A 183 3.31 -9.25 -10.68
N THR A 184 4.30 -8.54 -11.18
CA THR A 184 5.59 -9.12 -11.56
C THR A 184 6.65 -8.55 -10.62
N PRO A 185 7.44 -9.37 -9.92
CA PRO A 185 8.55 -8.87 -9.10
C PRO A 185 9.44 -7.95 -9.95
N ALA A 186 9.81 -6.81 -9.41
CA ALA A 186 10.82 -5.98 -10.03
C ALA A 186 12.17 -6.68 -9.85
N SER A 187 12.89 -6.89 -10.95
CA SER A 187 14.29 -7.33 -10.88
C SER A 187 15.13 -6.18 -10.33
N PRO A 188 16.18 -6.45 -9.53
CA PRO A 188 17.15 -5.43 -9.15
C PRO A 188 17.77 -4.72 -10.37
N GLU A 189 17.79 -5.40 -11.53
CA GLU A 189 18.27 -4.88 -12.82
C GLU A 189 17.18 -4.18 -13.63
N THR A 190 15.91 -4.25 -13.20
CA THR A 190 14.85 -3.51 -13.90
C THR A 190 15.12 -2.04 -13.66
N PRO A 191 15.49 -1.25 -14.69
CA PRO A 191 15.74 0.16 -14.49
C PRO A 191 14.49 0.75 -13.84
N GLN A 192 14.62 1.35 -12.67
CA GLN A 192 13.72 2.43 -12.29
C GLN A 192 13.57 3.23 -13.56
N ILE A 193 12.37 3.40 -14.12
CA ILE A 193 12.20 4.23 -15.31
C ILE A 193 12.59 5.63 -14.88
N ASN A 194 13.88 5.86 -14.78
CA ASN A 194 14.46 7.18 -14.86
C ASN A 194 14.19 7.60 -16.29
N ASN A 195 13.04 8.21 -16.50
CA ASN A 195 12.75 8.88 -17.75
C ASN A 195 13.93 9.84 -18.00
N PRO A 196 14.78 9.59 -19.01
CA PRO A 196 15.93 10.46 -19.30
C PRO A 196 15.50 11.88 -19.68
N ASP A 197 14.23 12.09 -20.02
CA ASP A 197 13.63 13.40 -20.27
C ASP A 197 13.24 14.16 -19.00
N ARG A 198 13.55 13.63 -17.81
CA ARG A 198 13.46 14.34 -16.54
C ARG A 198 14.52 15.43 -16.40
N LYS A 199 14.69 16.24 -17.39
CA LYS A 199 15.25 17.57 -17.14
C LYS A 199 14.16 18.35 -16.42
N SER A 200 14.39 18.50 -15.12
CA SER A 200 13.72 19.45 -14.26
C SER A 200 13.14 20.61 -15.06
N VAL A 201 11.83 20.66 -15.18
CA VAL A 201 11.16 21.92 -15.41
C VAL A 201 11.14 22.59 -14.04
N VAL A 202 12.13 23.47 -13.84
CA VAL A 202 12.18 24.44 -12.76
C VAL A 202 11.04 25.43 -12.97
#